data_a315203630c9a57e29f3edfa1a1d45ef
#
_entry.id   a315203630c9a57e29f3edfa1a1d45ef
#
_cell.length_a   1.000
_cell.length_b   1.000
_cell.length_c   1.000
_cell.angle_alpha   90.00
_cell.angle_beta   90.00
_cell.angle_gamma   90.00
#
_symmetry.space_group_name_H-M   'P 1'
#
loop_
_entity.id
_entity.type
_entity.pdbx_description
1 polymer ?
#
loop_
_entity_poly.entity_id
_entity_poly.type
_entity_poly.pdbx_seq_one_letter_code
_entity_poly.pdbx_strand_id
1 'polypeptide(L)'
;MPIAAKEPIASIEAEALCGIADGQLAESISREIRRRQPAALVSVAENLSRLVGSMVHSRPRVVLLDDDLVAGAPLAEFLRQLNESAPVVLIGSFDREKEIAGLVEDGKVEFVGRLGDFAPLAASLVLRHLRGAELARLRAVASRGAMSDDIAEIFRHDINNPLTGILGNAELVLSHAVKLPPADIQRLQTVVELAVRLRETIRQLSDAWEGQSQPLRST
;
A
#
# COMPACT_ATOMS: atom_id res chain seq x y z
N MET A 1 52.62 -8.23 4.21
CA MET A 1 51.57 -7.60 3.38
C MET A 1 50.27 -7.69 4.14
N PRO A 2 49.66 -6.60 4.59
CA PRO A 2 48.37 -6.65 5.28
C PRO A 2 47.25 -6.86 4.27
N ILE A 3 46.39 -7.81 4.57
CA ILE A 3 45.17 -8.11 3.84
C ILE A 3 44.25 -6.91 4.05
N ALA A 4 43.94 -6.21 2.97
CA ALA A 4 42.96 -5.12 2.99
C ALA A 4 41.62 -5.64 3.52
N ALA A 5 41.18 -5.06 4.63
CA ALA A 5 39.83 -5.30 5.15
C ALA A 5 38.85 -4.85 4.09
N LYS A 6 38.02 -5.82 3.61
CA LYS A 6 36.90 -5.58 2.73
C LYS A 6 35.94 -4.68 3.47
N GLU A 7 35.82 -3.43 3.03
CA GLU A 7 34.83 -2.49 3.58
C GLU A 7 33.45 -3.18 3.54
N PRO A 8 32.66 -3.09 4.62
CA PRO A 8 31.30 -3.59 4.61
C PRO A 8 30.54 -2.80 3.55
N ILE A 9 30.06 -3.51 2.53
CA ILE A 9 29.11 -2.96 1.56
C ILE A 9 27.96 -2.41 2.40
N ALA A 10 27.82 -1.09 2.44
CA ALA A 10 26.70 -0.43 3.09
C ALA A 10 25.44 -1.08 2.55
N SER A 11 24.70 -1.75 3.41
CA SER A 11 23.41 -2.37 3.08
C SER A 11 22.51 -1.22 2.62
N ILE A 12 22.29 -1.09 1.33
CA ILE A 12 21.28 -0.16 0.80
C ILE A 12 19.96 -0.74 1.29
N GLU A 13 19.42 -0.17 2.36
CA GLU A 13 18.12 -0.55 2.89
C GLU A 13 17.07 -0.22 1.82
N ALA A 14 16.69 -1.20 1.01
CA ALA A 14 15.60 -1.04 0.05
C ALA A 14 14.31 -0.77 0.83
N GLU A 15 13.64 0.35 0.53
CA GLU A 15 12.34 0.65 1.14
C GLU A 15 11.22 -0.14 0.45
N ALA A 16 11.30 -0.31 -0.87
CA ALA A 16 10.39 -1.14 -1.66
C ALA A 16 11.15 -2.24 -2.39
N LEU A 17 10.71 -3.48 -2.27
CA LEU A 17 11.26 -4.62 -2.99
C LEU A 17 10.24 -5.10 -4.02
N CYS A 18 10.60 -5.04 -5.30
CA CYS A 18 9.76 -5.47 -6.42
C CYS A 18 10.22 -6.84 -6.92
N GLY A 19 9.47 -7.89 -6.65
CA GLY A 19 9.68 -9.24 -7.19
C GLY A 19 8.95 -9.37 -8.52
N ILE A 20 9.61 -9.06 -9.63
CA ILE A 20 9.04 -9.02 -10.97
C ILE A 20 10.06 -9.61 -11.95
N ALA A 21 9.65 -10.67 -12.69
CA ALA A 21 10.51 -11.33 -13.67
C ALA A 21 10.60 -10.52 -14.99
N ASP A 22 9.52 -9.85 -15.39
CA ASP A 22 9.49 -9.00 -16.58
C ASP A 22 10.22 -7.68 -16.31
N GLY A 23 11.39 -7.52 -16.96
CA GLY A 23 12.21 -6.31 -16.81
C GLY A 23 11.53 -5.02 -17.30
N GLN A 24 10.64 -5.08 -18.30
CA GLN A 24 9.91 -3.90 -18.79
C GLN A 24 8.86 -3.47 -17.77
N LEU A 25 8.14 -4.41 -17.20
CA LEU A 25 7.17 -4.15 -16.14
C LEU A 25 7.87 -3.59 -14.89
N ALA A 26 8.97 -4.21 -14.46
CA ALA A 26 9.76 -3.77 -13.33
C ALA A 26 10.26 -2.33 -13.51
N GLU A 27 10.77 -2.00 -14.70
CA GLU A 27 11.22 -0.64 -15.04
C GLU A 27 10.06 0.36 -15.06
N SER A 28 8.90 -0.02 -15.63
CA SER A 28 7.71 0.85 -15.69
C SER A 28 7.22 1.22 -14.29
N ILE A 29 7.08 0.23 -13.40
CA ILE A 29 6.62 0.45 -12.03
C ILE A 29 7.67 1.23 -11.22
N SER A 30 8.94 0.87 -11.34
CA SER A 30 10.03 1.57 -10.65
C SER A 30 10.10 3.05 -11.06
N ARG A 31 9.91 3.34 -12.34
CA ARG A 31 9.86 4.71 -12.87
C ARG A 31 8.67 5.49 -12.30
N GLU A 32 7.51 4.84 -12.21
CA GLU A 32 6.29 5.46 -11.67
C GLU A 32 6.43 5.76 -10.17
N ILE A 33 7.05 4.85 -9.39
CA ILE A 33 7.36 5.09 -7.98
C ILE A 33 8.32 6.28 -7.83
N ARG A 34 9.44 6.27 -8.55
CA ARG A 34 10.46 7.33 -8.47
C ARG A 34 9.94 8.68 -8.97
N ARG A 35 9.06 8.69 -9.96
CA ARG A 35 8.43 9.92 -10.44
C ARG A 35 7.64 10.63 -9.35
N ARG A 36 6.97 9.87 -8.48
CA ARG A 36 6.12 10.41 -7.40
C ARG A 36 6.87 10.58 -6.07
N GLN A 37 7.89 9.77 -5.84
CA GLN A 37 8.76 9.81 -4.66
C GLN A 37 10.22 9.56 -5.08
N PRO A 38 10.95 10.63 -5.51
CA PRO A 38 12.31 10.50 -6.04
C PRO A 38 13.32 9.90 -5.06
N ALA A 39 13.09 10.07 -3.76
CA ALA A 39 13.95 9.55 -2.70
C ALA A 39 13.68 8.06 -2.37
N ALA A 40 12.64 7.44 -2.92
CA ALA A 40 12.32 6.04 -2.61
C ALA A 40 13.40 5.09 -3.14
N LEU A 41 13.92 4.25 -2.25
CA LEU A 41 14.90 3.21 -2.58
C LEU A 41 14.16 1.95 -3.04
N VAL A 42 14.09 1.76 -4.36
CA VAL A 42 13.42 0.62 -5.00
C VAL A 42 14.46 -0.38 -5.47
N SER A 43 14.37 -1.62 -5.00
CA SER A 43 15.14 -2.76 -5.49
C SER A 43 14.26 -3.71 -6.28
N VAL A 44 14.82 -4.33 -7.32
CA VAL A 44 14.13 -5.31 -8.17
C VAL A 44 14.77 -6.67 -8.01
N ALA A 45 13.95 -7.69 -7.80
CA ALA A 45 14.33 -9.08 -7.78
C ALA A 45 13.66 -9.81 -8.96
N GLU A 46 14.47 -10.25 -9.91
CA GLU A 46 14.01 -10.87 -11.16
C GLU A 46 13.68 -12.37 -11.03
N ASN A 47 13.94 -12.95 -9.87
CA ASN A 47 13.63 -14.33 -9.55
C ASN A 47 13.42 -14.55 -8.06
N LEU A 48 12.82 -15.69 -7.71
CA LEU A 48 12.43 -16.01 -6.33
C LEU A 48 13.63 -16.06 -5.36
N SER A 49 14.77 -16.62 -5.81
CA SER A 49 15.97 -16.70 -4.97
C SER A 49 16.51 -15.32 -4.60
N ARG A 50 16.51 -14.37 -5.54
CA ARG A 50 16.90 -12.98 -5.30
C ARG A 50 15.88 -12.28 -4.39
N LEU A 51 14.58 -12.52 -4.59
CA LEU A 51 13.54 -11.96 -3.74
C LEU A 51 13.74 -12.37 -2.28
N VAL A 52 13.83 -13.68 -2.02
CA VAL A 52 14.03 -14.22 -0.66
C VAL A 52 15.35 -13.73 -0.05
N GLY A 53 16.44 -13.74 -0.84
CA GLY A 53 17.72 -13.21 -0.37
C GLY A 53 17.66 -11.73 0.01
N SER A 54 16.97 -10.91 -0.79
CA SER A 54 16.78 -9.48 -0.51
C SER A 54 15.91 -9.24 0.72
N MET A 55 14.87 -10.05 0.95
CA MET A 55 14.02 -9.96 2.16
C MET A 55 14.83 -10.08 3.45
N VAL A 56 15.77 -11.03 3.47
CA VAL A 56 16.63 -11.27 4.64
C VAL A 56 17.60 -10.11 4.91
N HIS A 57 18.17 -9.53 3.83
CA HIS A 57 19.23 -8.53 3.95
C HIS A 57 18.73 -7.09 4.06
N SER A 58 17.67 -6.72 3.32
CA SER A 58 17.22 -5.32 3.21
C SER A 58 16.04 -4.95 4.10
N ARG A 59 15.27 -5.93 4.61
CA ARG A 59 14.06 -5.69 5.42
C ARG A 59 13.16 -4.62 4.82
N PRO A 60 12.60 -4.85 3.62
CA PRO A 60 11.83 -3.85 2.91
C PRO A 60 10.59 -3.45 3.71
N ARG A 61 10.13 -2.21 3.53
CA ARG A 61 8.90 -1.69 4.14
C ARG A 61 7.65 -2.14 3.40
N VAL A 62 7.79 -2.55 2.15
CA VAL A 62 6.72 -3.10 1.30
C VAL A 62 7.32 -4.01 0.24
N VAL A 63 6.62 -5.08 -0.08
CA VAL A 63 6.95 -5.98 -1.19
C VAL A 63 5.88 -5.85 -2.26
N LEU A 64 6.29 -5.56 -3.49
CA LEU A 64 5.46 -5.71 -4.66
C LEU A 64 5.84 -7.04 -5.32
N LEU A 65 4.90 -7.95 -5.46
CA LEU A 65 5.12 -9.28 -6.04
C LEU A 65 4.29 -9.47 -7.30
N ASP A 66 4.91 -9.92 -8.36
CA ASP A 66 4.24 -10.42 -9.54
C ASP A 66 4.01 -11.94 -9.39
N ASP A 67 2.78 -12.42 -9.58
CA ASP A 67 2.41 -13.83 -9.41
C ASP A 67 3.14 -14.77 -10.38
N ASP A 68 3.60 -14.28 -11.55
CA ASP A 68 4.42 -15.03 -12.49
C ASP A 68 5.77 -15.44 -11.89
N LEU A 69 6.31 -14.66 -10.95
CA LEU A 69 7.56 -14.97 -10.26
C LEU A 69 7.44 -16.24 -9.39
N VAL A 70 6.23 -16.56 -8.95
CA VAL A 70 5.90 -17.68 -8.05
C VAL A 70 5.14 -18.79 -8.80
N ALA A 71 5.27 -18.84 -10.12
CA ALA A 71 4.64 -19.87 -10.93
C ALA A 71 5.05 -21.28 -10.45
N GLY A 72 4.05 -22.10 -10.10
CA GLY A 72 4.27 -23.48 -9.62
C GLY A 72 4.43 -23.66 -8.11
N ALA A 73 4.46 -22.58 -7.31
CA ALA A 73 4.43 -22.66 -5.85
C ALA A 73 3.01 -22.35 -5.30
N PRO A 74 2.67 -22.82 -4.08
CA PRO A 74 1.41 -22.46 -3.42
C PRO A 74 1.43 -20.97 -3.04
N LEU A 75 0.80 -20.14 -3.87
CA LEU A 75 0.85 -18.67 -3.77
C LEU A 75 0.38 -18.17 -2.39
N ALA A 76 -0.73 -18.69 -1.89
CA ALA A 76 -1.30 -18.24 -0.63
C ALA A 76 -0.34 -18.47 0.56
N GLU A 77 0.37 -19.60 0.59
CA GLU A 77 1.35 -19.90 1.63
C GLU A 77 2.57 -18.97 1.54
N PHE A 78 3.06 -18.76 0.33
CA PHE A 78 4.19 -17.87 0.09
C PHE A 78 3.86 -16.42 0.48
N LEU A 79 2.66 -15.94 0.16
CA LEU A 79 2.20 -14.61 0.54
C LEU A 79 2.05 -14.45 2.05
N ARG A 80 1.60 -15.48 2.78
CA ARG A 80 1.55 -15.43 4.26
C ARG A 80 2.95 -15.23 4.83
N GLN A 81 3.93 -16.01 4.36
CA GLN A 81 5.32 -15.90 4.82
C GLN A 81 5.92 -14.52 4.51
N LEU A 82 5.69 -13.98 3.33
CA LEU A 82 6.14 -12.62 2.98
C LEU A 82 5.50 -11.57 3.88
N ASN A 83 4.19 -11.69 4.13
CA ASN A 83 3.44 -10.70 4.91
C ASN A 83 3.82 -10.68 6.39
N GLU A 84 4.44 -11.74 6.93
CA GLU A 84 5.05 -11.71 8.27
C GLU A 84 6.20 -10.71 8.38
N SER A 85 6.86 -10.41 7.26
CA SER A 85 8.03 -9.54 7.22
C SER A 85 7.72 -8.13 6.71
N ALA A 86 6.80 -7.99 5.76
CA ALA A 86 6.40 -6.72 5.16
C ALA A 86 5.02 -6.81 4.49
N PRO A 87 4.25 -5.71 4.42
CA PRO A 87 3.04 -5.63 3.62
C PRO A 87 3.29 -6.04 2.17
N VAL A 88 2.35 -6.78 1.58
CA VAL A 88 2.47 -7.29 0.22
C VAL A 88 1.42 -6.69 -0.70
N VAL A 89 1.87 -6.14 -1.82
CA VAL A 89 1.04 -5.78 -2.98
C VAL A 89 1.29 -6.84 -4.04
N LEU A 90 0.25 -7.59 -4.41
CA LEU A 90 0.33 -8.64 -5.43
C LEU A 90 -0.22 -8.14 -6.75
N ILE A 91 0.55 -8.27 -7.82
CA ILE A 91 0.08 -8.18 -9.20
C ILE A 91 -0.22 -9.59 -9.66
N GLY A 92 -1.43 -9.83 -10.20
CA GLY A 92 -1.77 -11.17 -10.65
C GLY A 92 -2.95 -11.23 -11.61
N SER A 93 -3.18 -12.43 -12.16
CA SER A 93 -4.36 -12.71 -12.97
C SER A 93 -5.59 -12.94 -12.07
N PHE A 94 -6.78 -12.59 -12.58
CA PHE A 94 -8.03 -12.81 -11.84
C PHE A 94 -8.34 -14.29 -11.57
N ASP A 95 -7.75 -15.19 -12.34
CA ASP A 95 -7.92 -16.64 -12.13
C ASP A 95 -7.33 -17.10 -10.79
N ARG A 96 -6.32 -16.39 -10.29
CA ARG A 96 -5.67 -16.68 -8.99
C ARG A 96 -6.29 -15.92 -7.81
N GLU A 97 -7.20 -14.99 -8.05
CA GLU A 97 -7.88 -14.20 -7.01
C GLU A 97 -8.55 -15.10 -5.97
N LYS A 98 -9.18 -16.19 -6.41
CA LYS A 98 -9.86 -17.14 -5.51
C LYS A 98 -8.90 -17.84 -4.54
N GLU A 99 -7.65 -18.08 -4.96
CA GLU A 99 -6.61 -18.72 -4.12
C GLU A 99 -6.21 -17.80 -2.95
N ILE A 100 -6.29 -16.49 -3.16
CA ILE A 100 -5.82 -15.48 -2.21
C ILE A 100 -6.95 -14.66 -1.57
N ALA A 101 -8.22 -14.93 -1.93
CA ALA A 101 -9.38 -14.14 -1.49
C ALA A 101 -9.39 -13.91 0.03
N GLY A 102 -9.16 -14.95 0.83
CA GLY A 102 -9.11 -14.81 2.29
C GLY A 102 -7.97 -13.90 2.78
N LEU A 103 -6.83 -13.85 2.09
CA LEU A 103 -5.73 -12.95 2.46
C LEU A 103 -6.04 -11.49 2.11
N VAL A 104 -6.79 -11.27 1.02
CA VAL A 104 -7.24 -9.94 0.61
C VAL A 104 -8.35 -9.45 1.54
N GLU A 105 -9.33 -10.29 1.87
CA GLU A 105 -10.41 -9.99 2.82
C GLU A 105 -9.87 -9.66 4.22
N ASP A 106 -8.86 -10.39 4.70
CA ASP A 106 -8.17 -10.11 5.96
C ASP A 106 -7.30 -8.84 5.92
N GLY A 107 -7.17 -8.18 4.76
CA GLY A 107 -6.31 -7.01 4.58
C GLY A 107 -4.81 -7.30 4.67
N LYS A 108 -4.41 -8.58 4.56
CA LYS A 108 -3.01 -9.02 4.62
C LYS A 108 -2.26 -8.81 3.32
N VAL A 109 -2.97 -8.86 2.20
CA VAL A 109 -2.43 -8.70 0.85
C VAL A 109 -3.33 -7.76 0.07
N GLU A 110 -2.73 -6.82 -0.67
CA GLU A 110 -3.44 -5.98 -1.61
C GLU A 110 -3.28 -6.55 -3.01
N PHE A 111 -4.39 -6.73 -3.71
CA PHE A 111 -4.39 -7.33 -5.04
C PHE A 111 -4.60 -6.30 -6.14
N VAL A 112 -3.77 -6.39 -7.18
CA VAL A 112 -3.87 -5.59 -8.40
C VAL A 112 -4.02 -6.54 -9.58
N GLY A 113 -5.19 -6.57 -10.19
CA GLY A 113 -5.43 -7.36 -11.38
C GLY A 113 -4.68 -6.83 -12.59
N ARG A 114 -4.15 -7.72 -13.43
CA ARG A 114 -3.48 -7.37 -14.69
C ARG A 114 -4.50 -6.98 -15.76
N LEU A 115 -5.15 -5.84 -15.61
CA LEU A 115 -6.09 -5.28 -16.58
C LEU A 115 -5.68 -3.85 -16.96
N GLY A 116 -5.60 -3.60 -18.25
CA GLY A 116 -5.27 -2.27 -18.76
C GLY A 116 -3.92 -1.75 -18.26
N ASP A 117 -3.83 -0.48 -17.95
CA ASP A 117 -2.63 0.14 -17.38
C ASP A 117 -2.68 0.07 -15.84
N PHE A 118 -2.25 -1.07 -15.29
CA PHE A 118 -2.25 -1.32 -13.86
C PHE A 118 -0.99 -0.82 -13.13
N ALA A 119 0.08 -0.50 -13.85
CA ALA A 119 1.34 -0.07 -13.24
C ALA A 119 1.22 1.18 -12.36
N PRO A 120 0.46 2.23 -12.72
CA PRO A 120 0.23 3.37 -11.85
C PRO A 120 -0.53 3.03 -10.58
N LEU A 121 -1.45 2.06 -10.62
CA LEU A 121 -2.18 1.59 -9.44
C LEU A 121 -1.25 0.82 -8.50
N ALA A 122 -0.50 -0.14 -9.01
CA ALA A 122 0.49 -0.89 -8.24
C ALA A 122 1.51 0.04 -7.56
N ALA A 123 2.05 1.02 -8.30
CA ALA A 123 2.94 2.04 -7.75
C ALA A 123 2.28 2.88 -6.65
N SER A 124 0.98 3.23 -6.80
CA SER A 124 0.25 4.01 -5.80
C SER A 124 0.09 3.26 -4.49
N LEU A 125 -0.17 1.95 -4.54
CA LEU A 125 -0.29 1.10 -3.36
C LEU A 125 1.06 0.97 -2.63
N VAL A 126 2.15 0.73 -3.38
CA VAL A 126 3.51 0.74 -2.82
C VAL A 126 3.81 2.06 -2.11
N LEU A 127 3.55 3.19 -2.77
CA LEU A 127 3.77 4.52 -2.19
C LEU A 127 2.93 4.79 -0.95
N ARG A 128 1.71 4.25 -0.88
CA ARG A 128 0.86 4.34 0.31
C ARG A 128 1.52 3.65 1.51
N HIS A 129 2.06 2.45 1.33
CA HIS A 129 2.80 1.75 2.38
C HIS A 129 4.07 2.48 2.80
N LEU A 130 4.84 3.02 1.88
CA LEU A 130 6.05 3.78 2.19
C LEU A 130 5.72 5.03 3.02
N ARG A 131 4.68 5.77 2.66
CA ARG A 131 4.22 6.95 3.43
C ARG A 131 3.69 6.58 4.80
N GLY A 132 2.90 5.51 4.89
CA GLY A 132 2.38 5.00 6.17
C GLY A 132 3.50 4.62 7.13
N ALA A 133 4.54 3.95 6.65
CA ALA A 133 5.71 3.59 7.44
C ALA A 133 6.52 4.82 7.88
N GLU A 134 6.65 5.84 7.03
CA GLU A 134 7.34 7.10 7.38
C GLU A 134 6.55 7.88 8.43
N LEU A 135 5.23 8.01 8.26
CA LEU A 135 4.36 8.64 9.25
C LEU A 135 4.42 7.90 10.59
N ALA A 136 4.40 6.57 10.60
CA ALA A 136 4.54 5.78 11.82
C ALA A 136 5.89 6.03 12.51
N ARG A 137 6.98 6.17 11.74
CA ARG A 137 8.31 6.52 12.26
C ARG A 137 8.35 7.91 12.84
N LEU A 138 7.81 8.90 12.13
CA LEU A 138 7.73 10.28 12.62
C LEU A 138 6.89 10.38 13.89
N ARG A 139 5.79 9.62 13.97
CA ARG A 139 4.95 9.51 15.18
C ARG A 139 5.70 8.86 16.34
N ALA A 140 6.44 7.79 16.12
CA ALA A 140 7.25 7.15 17.16
C ALA A 140 8.34 8.09 17.71
N VAL A 141 8.81 9.04 16.91
CA VAL A 141 9.75 10.10 17.33
C VAL A 141 9.01 11.23 18.05
N ALA A 142 7.82 11.63 17.55
CA ALA A 142 7.01 12.71 18.14
C ALA A 142 6.29 12.28 19.42
N SER A 143 5.88 11.03 19.56
CA SER A 143 5.19 10.50 20.75
C SER A 143 6.07 10.41 22.00
N ARG A 144 7.33 10.78 21.90
CA ARG A 144 8.16 11.11 23.07
C ARG A 144 7.87 12.51 23.63
N GLY A 145 7.03 13.31 23.00
CA GLY A 145 6.80 14.70 23.38
C GLY A 145 5.39 15.28 23.31
N ALA A 146 4.42 14.70 22.60
CA ALA A 146 3.06 15.27 22.54
C ALA A 146 2.04 14.24 22.02
N MET A 147 1.08 13.85 22.83
CA MET A 147 0.22 12.67 22.58
C MET A 147 -1.25 12.99 22.29
N SER A 148 -1.63 14.11 21.75
CA SER A 148 -3.08 14.41 21.64
C SER A 148 -3.58 14.99 20.31
N ASP A 149 -2.90 15.90 19.67
CA ASP A 149 -3.48 16.64 18.52
C ASP A 149 -3.31 15.94 17.17
N ASP A 150 -2.36 14.99 17.05
CA ASP A 150 -1.99 14.37 15.77
C ASP A 150 -3.01 13.34 15.24
N ILE A 151 -3.78 12.67 16.12
CA ILE A 151 -4.68 11.57 15.70
C ILE A 151 -5.86 12.10 14.89
N ALA A 152 -6.43 13.23 15.28
CA ALA A 152 -7.56 13.84 14.57
C ALA A 152 -7.13 14.36 13.18
N GLU A 153 -5.92 14.91 13.06
CA GLU A 153 -5.36 15.39 11.81
C GLU A 153 -5.06 14.23 10.84
N ILE A 154 -4.59 13.11 11.38
CA ILE A 154 -4.36 11.86 10.64
C ILE A 154 -5.66 11.31 10.07
N PHE A 155 -6.71 11.17 10.89
CA PHE A 155 -8.00 10.70 10.43
C PHE A 155 -8.56 11.62 9.33
N ARG A 156 -8.38 12.91 9.49
CA ARG A 156 -8.83 13.91 8.52
C ARG A 156 -8.08 13.82 7.17
N HIS A 157 -6.76 13.66 7.19
CA HIS A 157 -5.95 13.66 5.97
C HIS A 157 -5.82 12.27 5.33
N ASP A 158 -5.47 11.26 6.11
CA ASP A 158 -5.07 9.95 5.57
C ASP A 158 -6.26 9.09 5.16
N ILE A 159 -7.45 9.37 5.70
CA ILE A 159 -8.66 8.63 5.34
C ILE A 159 -9.59 9.45 4.43
N ASN A 160 -9.70 10.77 4.58
CA ASN A 160 -10.53 11.56 3.70
C ASN A 160 -9.99 11.63 2.26
N ASN A 161 -8.67 11.61 2.06
CA ASN A 161 -8.08 11.64 0.73
C ASN A 161 -8.43 10.41 -0.12
N PRO A 162 -8.24 9.15 0.36
CA PRO A 162 -8.65 7.97 -0.41
C PRO A 162 -10.17 7.90 -0.58
N LEU A 163 -10.97 8.32 0.41
CA LEU A 163 -12.43 8.38 0.27
C LEU A 163 -12.88 9.37 -0.80
N THR A 164 -12.24 10.52 -0.89
CA THR A 164 -12.49 11.51 -1.95
C THR A 164 -12.15 10.92 -3.32
N GLY A 165 -11.05 10.16 -3.43
CA GLY A 165 -10.67 9.45 -4.65
C GLY A 165 -11.68 8.36 -5.03
N ILE A 166 -12.17 7.57 -4.08
CA ILE A 166 -13.20 6.54 -4.31
C ILE A 166 -14.52 7.18 -4.78
N LEU A 167 -14.97 8.22 -4.08
CA LEU A 167 -16.17 8.97 -4.44
C LEU A 167 -16.07 9.57 -5.84
N GLY A 168 -15.00 10.31 -6.13
CA GLY A 168 -14.81 10.96 -7.43
C GLY A 168 -14.75 9.95 -8.58
N ASN A 169 -14.07 8.83 -8.41
CA ASN A 169 -14.03 7.78 -9.44
C ASN A 169 -15.38 7.08 -9.62
N ALA A 170 -16.09 6.76 -8.54
CA ALA A 170 -17.39 6.13 -8.61
C ALA A 170 -18.44 7.07 -9.26
N GLU A 171 -18.46 8.35 -8.90
CA GLU A 171 -19.31 9.37 -9.51
C GLU A 171 -18.98 9.59 -10.99
N LEU A 172 -17.69 9.60 -11.35
CA LEU A 172 -17.25 9.71 -12.73
C LEU A 172 -17.75 8.54 -13.58
N VAL A 173 -17.62 7.31 -13.07
CA VAL A 173 -18.13 6.11 -13.77
C VAL A 173 -19.66 6.15 -13.87
N LEU A 174 -20.37 6.54 -12.81
CA LEU A 174 -21.82 6.69 -12.83
C LEU A 174 -22.30 7.77 -13.81
N SER A 175 -21.57 8.90 -13.93
CA SER A 175 -21.92 9.96 -14.88
C SER A 175 -21.77 9.55 -16.35
N HIS A 176 -20.93 8.54 -16.62
CA HIS A 176 -20.73 7.99 -17.97
C HIS A 176 -21.43 6.63 -18.16
N ALA A 177 -22.37 6.29 -17.29
CA ALA A 177 -22.98 4.95 -17.15
C ALA A 177 -23.91 4.51 -18.33
N VAL A 178 -23.94 5.21 -19.46
CA VAL A 178 -24.83 4.89 -20.60
C VAL A 178 -24.64 3.46 -21.14
N LYS A 179 -23.59 2.74 -20.75
CA LYS A 179 -23.26 1.39 -21.22
C LYS A 179 -23.05 0.36 -20.10
N LEU A 180 -23.29 0.73 -18.84
CA LEU A 180 -23.10 -0.21 -17.73
C LEU A 180 -24.35 -1.06 -17.49
N PRO A 181 -24.20 -2.36 -17.15
CA PRO A 181 -25.29 -3.18 -16.68
C PRO A 181 -25.96 -2.57 -15.43
N PRO A 182 -27.29 -2.68 -15.26
CA PRO A 182 -28.00 -2.13 -14.10
C PRO A 182 -27.44 -2.63 -12.75
N ALA A 183 -26.99 -3.87 -12.68
CA ALA A 183 -26.37 -4.44 -11.49
C ALA A 183 -25.07 -3.73 -11.10
N ASP A 184 -24.26 -3.29 -12.07
CA ASP A 184 -23.02 -2.59 -11.81
C ASP A 184 -23.24 -1.13 -11.40
N ILE A 185 -24.29 -0.50 -11.97
CA ILE A 185 -24.75 0.82 -11.52
C ILE A 185 -25.17 0.75 -10.05
N GLN A 186 -25.92 -0.26 -9.66
CA GLN A 186 -26.37 -0.44 -8.28
C GLN A 186 -25.19 -0.68 -7.32
N ARG A 187 -24.21 -1.49 -7.72
CA ARG A 187 -22.98 -1.70 -6.94
C ARG A 187 -22.18 -0.41 -6.74
N LEU A 188 -22.02 0.39 -7.79
CA LEU A 188 -21.33 1.68 -7.69
C LEU A 188 -22.09 2.65 -6.80
N GLN A 189 -23.43 2.71 -6.87
CA GLN A 189 -24.24 3.50 -5.96
C GLN A 189 -24.01 3.08 -4.49
N THR A 190 -23.97 1.77 -4.22
CA THR A 190 -23.65 1.26 -2.89
C THR A 190 -22.25 1.69 -2.43
N VAL A 191 -21.25 1.68 -3.31
CA VAL A 191 -19.88 2.16 -3.00
C VAL A 191 -19.91 3.65 -2.63
N VAL A 192 -20.62 4.48 -3.37
CA VAL A 192 -20.78 5.91 -3.07
C VAL A 192 -21.42 6.11 -1.70
N GLU A 193 -22.52 5.41 -1.42
CA GLU A 193 -23.23 5.50 -0.13
C GLU A 193 -22.34 5.10 1.05
N LEU A 194 -21.59 4.00 0.91
CA LEU A 194 -20.68 3.52 1.95
C LEU A 194 -19.52 4.49 2.18
N ALA A 195 -18.95 5.05 1.12
CA ALA A 195 -17.87 6.03 1.21
C ALA A 195 -18.33 7.34 1.87
N VAL A 196 -19.55 7.81 1.56
CA VAL A 196 -20.15 8.98 2.22
C VAL A 196 -20.38 8.72 3.71
N ARG A 197 -20.95 7.56 4.06
CA ARG A 197 -21.15 7.14 5.46
C ARG A 197 -19.84 7.07 6.23
N LEU A 198 -18.83 6.48 5.65
CA LEU A 198 -17.51 6.36 6.28
C LEU A 198 -16.89 7.73 6.52
N ARG A 199 -16.97 8.65 5.56
CA ARG A 199 -16.50 10.03 5.71
C ARG A 199 -17.19 10.74 6.88
N GLU A 200 -18.51 10.58 7.02
CA GLU A 200 -19.26 11.18 8.12
C GLU A 200 -18.86 10.58 9.48
N THR A 201 -18.69 9.25 9.55
CA THR A 201 -18.23 8.59 10.77
C THR A 201 -16.86 9.08 11.20
N ILE A 202 -15.92 9.26 10.26
CA ILE A 202 -14.58 9.79 10.54
C ILE A 202 -14.66 11.22 11.04
N ARG A 203 -15.50 12.07 10.44
CA ARG A 203 -15.72 13.42 10.90
C ARG A 203 -16.21 13.44 12.34
N GLN A 204 -17.22 12.63 12.68
CA GLN A 204 -17.75 12.53 14.04
C GLN A 204 -16.71 12.03 15.06
N LEU A 205 -15.87 11.06 14.66
CA LEU A 205 -14.78 10.58 15.50
C LEU A 205 -13.72 11.66 15.74
N SER A 206 -13.36 12.42 14.69
CA SER A 206 -12.41 13.55 14.83
C SER A 206 -12.95 14.63 15.75
N ASP A 207 -14.22 15.02 15.56
CA ASP A 207 -14.89 16.04 16.40
C ASP A 207 -14.98 15.59 17.87
N ALA A 208 -15.30 14.32 18.12
CA ALA A 208 -15.36 13.74 19.48
C ALA A 208 -13.98 13.70 20.14
N TRP A 209 -12.92 13.46 19.38
CA TRP A 209 -11.55 13.40 19.88
C TRP A 209 -11.03 14.80 20.24
N GLU A 210 -11.30 15.80 19.40
CA GLU A 210 -10.94 17.19 19.67
C GLU A 210 -11.65 17.73 20.91
N GLY A 211 -12.91 17.33 21.13
CA GLY A 211 -13.68 17.70 22.33
C GLY A 211 -13.14 17.12 23.63
N GLN A 212 -12.42 15.99 23.59
CA GLN A 212 -11.79 15.39 24.78
C GLN A 212 -10.41 15.95 25.09
N SER A 213 -9.76 16.63 24.14
CA SER A 213 -8.40 17.16 24.26
C SER A 213 -8.34 18.58 24.84
N GLN A 214 -9.47 19.23 25.13
CA GLN A 214 -9.47 20.53 25.82
C GLN A 214 -9.30 20.33 27.33
N PRO A 215 -8.15 20.73 27.92
CA PRO A 215 -8.02 20.75 29.37
C PRO A 215 -9.03 21.76 29.95
N LEU A 216 -9.78 21.34 30.98
CA LEU A 216 -10.59 22.19 31.81
C LEU A 216 -9.74 23.42 32.23
N ARG A 217 -9.98 24.55 31.59
CA ARG A 217 -9.48 25.82 32.08
C ARG A 217 -10.22 26.08 33.38
N SER A 218 -9.54 25.75 34.48
CA SER A 218 -9.98 26.13 35.85
C SER A 218 -10.03 27.65 35.94
N THR A 219 -11.18 28.16 36.29
CA THR A 219 -11.42 29.50 36.74
C THR A 219 -10.73 29.73 38.08
#